data_871ad9b05bc1a58f8d09d3c199bfde4d
#
_entry.id   871ad9b05bc1a58f8d09d3c199bfde4d
#
_cell.length_a   1.000
_cell.length_b   1.000
_cell.length_c   1.000
_cell.angle_alpha   90.00
_cell.angle_beta   90.00
_cell.angle_gamma   90.00
#
_symmetry.space_group_name_H-M   'P 1'
#
loop_
_entity.id
_entity.type
_entity.pdbx_description
1 polymer ?
#
loop_
_entity_poly.entity_id
_entity_poly.type
_entity_poly.pdbx_seq_one_letter_code
_entity_poly.pdbx_strand_id
1 'polypeptide(L)'
;MNLKLIKLLKRTLKTKKITFSLIIAIAIFIISQSPSLSSSLNYNILSNLNLTHLLPQNTLSYSNLQGRVIRVIDGDTIELLVKQEDIKQSPKIKVRLFGIDAPEKKQAFGKEAKEYLSSLILDKEITLIINDKDKYQRTIGTILLNDKDINKEMVKNGYAWAYESYSTKYLTEQADAQMFKLGLWQDENAIKPSEFRRGK
;
A
#
# COMPACT_ATOMS: atom_id res chain seq x y z
N MET A 1 -18.30 -20.77 -11.73
CA MET A 1 -18.28 -21.80 -10.66
C MET A 1 -18.89 -23.09 -11.22
N ASN A 2 -18.15 -24.20 -11.19
CA ASN A 2 -18.46 -25.41 -11.99
C ASN A 2 -19.60 -26.22 -11.34
N LEU A 3 -20.70 -26.41 -12.07
CA LEU A 3 -21.93 -27.11 -11.61
C LEU A 3 -21.65 -28.55 -11.11
N LYS A 4 -20.60 -29.22 -11.63
CA LYS A 4 -20.15 -30.55 -11.16
C LYS A 4 -19.63 -30.50 -9.74
N LEU A 5 -18.93 -29.44 -9.33
CA LEU A 5 -18.38 -29.27 -7.99
C LEU A 5 -19.47 -29.08 -6.95
N ILE A 6 -20.53 -28.32 -7.28
CA ILE A 6 -21.68 -28.11 -6.40
C ILE A 6 -22.47 -29.40 -6.16
N LYS A 7 -22.63 -30.24 -7.20
CA LYS A 7 -23.28 -31.56 -7.06
C LYS A 7 -22.45 -32.53 -6.21
N LEU A 8 -21.13 -32.49 -6.33
CA LEU A 8 -20.21 -33.31 -5.51
C LEU A 8 -20.28 -32.89 -4.04
N LEU A 9 -20.23 -31.58 -3.73
CA LEU A 9 -20.39 -31.05 -2.36
C LEU A 9 -21.73 -31.44 -1.73
N LYS A 10 -22.85 -31.36 -2.47
CA LYS A 10 -24.15 -31.75 -1.98
C LYS A 10 -24.27 -33.26 -1.67
N ARG A 11 -23.48 -34.09 -2.40
CA ARG A 11 -23.45 -35.54 -2.19
C ARG A 11 -22.62 -35.95 -0.96
N THR A 12 -21.51 -35.22 -0.69
CA THR A 12 -20.64 -35.46 0.49
C THR A 12 -21.26 -34.93 1.79
N LEU A 13 -22.09 -33.88 1.74
CA LEU A 13 -22.79 -33.34 2.92
C LEU A 13 -23.92 -34.26 3.42
N LYS A 14 -24.39 -35.26 2.62
CA LYS A 14 -25.43 -36.22 3.03
C LYS A 14 -24.88 -37.39 3.86
N THR A 15 -23.58 -37.61 3.93
CA THR A 15 -22.97 -38.66 4.75
C THR A 15 -22.62 -38.11 6.14
N LYS A 16 -23.28 -38.55 7.17
CA LYS A 16 -23.22 -38.08 8.58
C LYS A 16 -21.85 -38.22 9.29
N LYS A 17 -20.72 -38.17 8.61
CA LYS A 17 -19.36 -38.28 9.19
C LYS A 17 -18.33 -37.33 8.62
N ILE A 18 -18.73 -36.16 8.09
CA ILE A 18 -17.77 -35.13 7.75
C ILE A 18 -17.41 -34.40 9.03
N THR A 19 -16.21 -34.62 9.54
CA THR A 19 -15.71 -33.90 10.71
C THR A 19 -15.60 -32.40 10.39
N PHE A 20 -15.90 -31.57 11.36
CA PHE A 20 -15.80 -30.10 11.26
C PHE A 20 -14.47 -29.64 10.66
N SER A 21 -13.38 -30.40 10.93
CA SER A 21 -12.05 -30.22 10.36
C SER A 21 -12.00 -30.33 8.84
N LEU A 22 -12.77 -31.24 8.22
CA LEU A 22 -12.77 -31.43 6.76
C LEU A 22 -13.50 -30.27 6.05
N ILE A 23 -14.55 -29.73 6.68
CA ILE A 23 -15.27 -28.54 6.16
C ILE A 23 -14.34 -27.33 6.15
N ILE A 24 -13.56 -27.15 7.21
CA ILE A 24 -12.56 -26.07 7.31
C ILE A 24 -11.46 -26.25 6.25
N ALA A 25 -10.92 -27.47 6.06
CA ALA A 25 -9.90 -27.74 5.05
C ALA A 25 -10.39 -27.44 3.62
N ILE A 26 -11.64 -27.80 3.31
CA ILE A 26 -12.26 -27.50 2.01
C ILE A 26 -12.48 -25.98 1.84
N ALA A 27 -12.88 -25.28 2.88
CA ALA A 27 -13.05 -23.82 2.85
C ALA A 27 -11.69 -23.12 2.59
N ILE A 28 -10.61 -23.52 3.28
CA ILE A 28 -9.25 -22.99 3.08
C ILE A 28 -8.77 -23.29 1.66
N PHE A 29 -9.01 -24.49 1.13
CA PHE A 29 -8.62 -24.86 -0.24
C PHE A 29 -9.35 -24.03 -1.31
N ILE A 30 -10.65 -23.78 -1.15
CA ILE A 30 -11.45 -22.94 -2.06
C ILE A 30 -10.97 -21.49 -2.02
N ILE A 31 -10.61 -20.97 -0.86
CA ILE A 31 -10.07 -19.62 -0.66
C ILE A 31 -8.70 -19.49 -1.34
N SER A 32 -7.83 -20.50 -1.25
CA SER A 32 -6.50 -20.51 -1.87
C SER A 32 -6.52 -20.51 -3.42
N GLN A 33 -7.62 -20.97 -4.02
CA GLN A 33 -7.79 -21.01 -5.48
C GLN A 33 -8.44 -19.74 -6.07
N SER A 34 -8.85 -18.80 -5.23
CA SER A 34 -9.54 -17.57 -5.65
C SER A 34 -8.78 -16.33 -5.24
N PRO A 35 -7.78 -15.87 -6.02
CA PRO A 35 -6.99 -14.68 -5.67
C PRO A 35 -7.78 -13.37 -5.69
N SER A 36 -9.04 -13.39 -6.13
CA SER A 36 -9.91 -12.22 -6.22
C SER A 36 -10.84 -11.98 -5.02
N LEU A 37 -10.89 -12.91 -4.04
CA LEU A 37 -11.59 -12.62 -2.78
C LEU A 37 -10.64 -11.84 -1.87
N SER A 38 -11.03 -10.61 -1.54
CA SER A 38 -10.21 -9.67 -0.77
C SER A 38 -9.65 -10.32 0.51
N SER A 39 -8.37 -10.11 0.76
CA SER A 39 -7.66 -10.61 1.95
C SER A 39 -8.34 -10.21 3.27
N SER A 40 -9.07 -9.10 3.28
CA SER A 40 -9.85 -8.61 4.42
C SER A 40 -11.05 -9.51 4.78
N LEU A 41 -11.74 -10.06 3.77
CA LEU A 41 -12.90 -10.96 4.01
C LEU A 41 -12.43 -12.29 4.65
N ASN A 42 -11.28 -12.79 4.19
CA ASN A 42 -10.69 -14.03 4.70
C ASN A 42 -10.19 -13.88 6.14
N TYR A 43 -9.56 -12.75 6.47
CA TYR A 43 -9.09 -12.47 7.83
C TYR A 43 -10.26 -12.36 8.82
N ASN A 44 -11.33 -11.63 8.48
CA ASN A 44 -12.50 -11.47 9.35
C ASN A 44 -13.24 -12.79 9.61
N ILE A 45 -13.33 -13.69 8.63
CA ILE A 45 -13.94 -15.01 8.83
C ILE A 45 -13.08 -15.87 9.76
N LEU A 46 -11.77 -15.88 9.58
CA LEU A 46 -10.84 -16.69 10.36
C LEU A 46 -10.65 -16.15 11.79
N SER A 47 -10.70 -14.84 11.98
CA SER A 47 -10.65 -14.22 13.31
C SER A 47 -11.90 -14.51 14.13
N ASN A 48 -13.08 -14.45 13.53
CA ASN A 48 -14.34 -14.81 14.19
C ASN A 48 -14.42 -16.29 14.59
N LEU A 49 -13.64 -17.15 13.90
CA LEU A 49 -13.56 -18.58 14.22
C LEU A 49 -12.36 -18.95 15.10
N ASN A 50 -11.57 -17.97 15.58
CA ASN A 50 -10.32 -18.18 16.35
C ASN A 50 -9.28 -19.07 15.63
N LEU A 51 -9.27 -19.05 14.30
CA LEU A 51 -8.44 -19.91 13.43
C LEU A 51 -7.27 -19.17 12.77
N THR A 52 -6.95 -17.96 13.24
CA THR A 52 -5.86 -17.13 12.68
C THR A 52 -4.49 -17.80 12.77
N HIS A 53 -4.29 -18.72 13.71
CA HIS A 53 -3.05 -19.51 13.85
C HIS A 53 -2.80 -20.51 12.71
N LEU A 54 -3.84 -20.80 11.89
CA LEU A 54 -3.72 -21.69 10.72
C LEU A 54 -3.29 -20.94 9.45
N LEU A 55 -3.22 -19.61 9.49
CA LEU A 55 -2.69 -18.83 8.39
C LEU A 55 -1.18 -19.06 8.31
N PRO A 56 -0.61 -19.31 7.11
CA PRO A 56 0.83 -19.31 6.96
C PRO A 56 1.38 -17.97 7.45
N GLN A 57 2.37 -18.01 8.36
CA GLN A 57 2.98 -16.82 8.99
C GLN A 57 3.62 -15.86 7.96
N ASN A 58 3.71 -16.27 6.70
CA ASN A 58 4.21 -15.50 5.56
C ASN A 58 3.11 -14.88 4.68
N THR A 59 1.84 -14.97 5.03
CA THR A 59 0.90 -14.01 4.48
C THR A 59 1.27 -12.67 5.07
N LEU A 60 2.01 -11.84 4.33
CA LEU A 60 2.19 -10.42 4.59
C LEU A 60 0.77 -9.87 4.81
N SER A 61 0.38 -9.78 6.07
CA SER A 61 -0.78 -9.02 6.47
C SER A 61 -0.41 -7.59 6.05
N TYR A 62 -0.89 -7.16 4.89
CA TYR A 62 -0.93 -5.74 4.57
C TYR A 62 -1.86 -5.13 5.61
N SER A 63 -1.31 -4.82 6.77
CA SER A 63 -2.06 -4.15 7.82
C SER A 63 -2.31 -2.72 7.33
N ASN A 64 -3.54 -2.43 6.98
CA ASN A 64 -3.95 -1.08 6.67
C ASN A 64 -3.98 -0.30 7.98
N LEU A 65 -3.17 0.73 8.11
CA LEU A 65 -3.23 1.66 9.22
C LEU A 65 -4.06 2.88 8.81
N GLN A 66 -4.90 3.35 9.70
CA GLN A 66 -5.56 4.65 9.57
C GLN A 66 -4.86 5.66 10.47
N GLY A 67 -4.80 6.91 10.03
CA GLY A 67 -4.22 7.97 10.84
C GLY A 67 -4.24 9.32 10.16
N ARG A 68 -3.88 10.34 10.94
CA ARG A 68 -3.79 11.74 10.46
C ARG A 68 -2.36 12.08 10.10
N VAL A 69 -2.16 12.65 8.92
CA VAL A 69 -0.87 13.22 8.51
C VAL A 69 -0.60 14.49 9.29
N ILE A 70 0.39 14.45 10.18
CA ILE A 70 0.71 15.60 11.05
C ILE A 70 1.88 16.44 10.51
N ARG A 71 2.64 15.90 9.56
CA ARG A 71 3.74 16.61 8.94
C ARG A 71 4.13 15.97 7.61
N VAL A 72 4.44 16.80 6.61
CA VAL A 72 5.13 16.41 5.39
C VAL A 72 6.60 16.84 5.53
N ILE A 73 7.52 15.88 5.45
CA ILE A 73 8.96 16.11 5.63
C ILE A 73 9.57 16.59 4.31
N ASP A 74 9.31 15.84 3.23
CA ASP A 74 9.71 16.11 1.85
C ASP A 74 8.66 15.55 0.88
N GLY A 75 8.95 15.49 -0.42
CA GLY A 75 7.99 15.09 -1.46
C GLY A 75 7.57 13.60 -1.42
N ASP A 76 8.17 12.79 -0.54
CA ASP A 76 7.85 11.36 -0.44
C ASP A 76 7.96 10.77 0.97
N THR A 77 8.10 11.62 1.97
CA THR A 77 8.20 11.21 3.38
C THR A 77 7.30 12.06 4.27
N ILE A 78 6.51 11.39 5.11
CA ILE A 78 5.57 12.01 6.03
C ILE A 78 5.72 11.50 7.46
N GLU A 79 5.11 12.22 8.41
CA GLU A 79 4.82 11.72 9.76
C GLU A 79 3.31 11.50 9.90
N LEU A 80 2.95 10.28 10.29
CA LEU A 80 1.58 9.84 10.50
C LEU A 80 1.31 9.62 11.99
N LEU A 81 0.27 10.23 12.52
CA LEU A 81 -0.31 9.92 13.81
C LEU A 81 -1.31 8.78 13.62
N VAL A 82 -0.94 7.57 14.01
CA VAL A 82 -1.74 6.36 13.78
C VAL A 82 -2.97 6.38 14.69
N LYS A 83 -4.15 6.15 14.13
CA LYS A 83 -5.38 6.01 14.89
C LYS A 83 -5.40 4.64 15.58
N GLN A 84 -5.51 4.62 16.90
CA GLN A 84 -5.57 3.41 17.70
C GLN A 84 -6.60 3.58 18.84
N GLU A 85 -7.60 2.70 18.90
CA GLU A 85 -8.78 2.90 19.76
C GLU A 85 -8.51 2.73 21.26
N ASP A 86 -7.49 1.92 21.64
CA ASP A 86 -7.29 1.52 23.05
C ASP A 86 -6.02 2.11 23.71
N ILE A 87 -5.35 3.09 23.10
CA ILE A 87 -4.10 3.63 23.63
C ILE A 87 -4.24 5.10 23.98
N LYS A 88 -3.82 5.47 25.22
CA LYS A 88 -3.81 6.86 25.71
C LYS A 88 -3.01 7.82 24.84
N GLN A 89 -2.07 7.34 24.05
CA GLN A 89 -1.24 8.16 23.17
C GLN A 89 -0.99 7.44 21.84
N SER A 90 -1.60 7.98 20.77
CA SER A 90 -1.43 7.45 19.41
C SER A 90 0.04 7.50 18.96
N PRO A 91 0.60 6.41 18.44
CA PRO A 91 1.99 6.39 18.00
C PRO A 91 2.19 7.25 16.75
N LYS A 92 3.34 7.94 16.70
CA LYS A 92 3.81 8.65 15.50
C LYS A 92 4.78 7.77 14.74
N ILE A 93 4.56 7.61 13.45
CA ILE A 93 5.45 6.84 12.57
C ILE A 93 5.91 7.70 11.39
N LYS A 94 7.14 7.44 10.93
CA LYS A 94 7.64 7.98 9.66
C LYS A 94 7.27 7.02 8.55
N VAL A 95 6.68 7.55 7.48
CA VAL A 95 6.27 6.78 6.31
C VAL A 95 7.01 7.31 5.09
N ARG A 96 7.70 6.42 4.37
CA ARG A 96 8.27 6.65 3.04
C ARG A 96 7.25 6.14 2.01
N LEU A 97 6.88 6.97 1.07
CA LEU A 97 5.94 6.61 0.02
C LEU A 97 6.53 5.52 -0.90
N PHE A 98 5.80 4.41 -1.04
CA PHE A 98 6.24 3.26 -1.83
C PHE A 98 6.28 3.57 -3.32
N GLY A 99 7.31 3.08 -4.00
CA GLY A 99 7.41 3.07 -5.46
C GLY A 99 7.67 4.43 -6.12
N ILE A 100 7.92 5.48 -5.35
CA ILE A 100 8.24 6.82 -5.85
C ILE A 100 9.54 7.37 -5.25
N ASP A 101 10.17 8.32 -5.94
CA ASP A 101 11.36 9.04 -5.50
C ASP A 101 11.19 10.52 -5.86
N ALA A 102 10.90 11.36 -4.87
CA ALA A 102 10.70 12.78 -5.07
C ALA A 102 12.03 13.53 -5.03
N PRO A 103 12.15 14.69 -5.71
CA PRO A 103 13.32 15.55 -5.62
C PRO A 103 13.66 15.90 -4.17
N GLU A 104 14.94 15.87 -3.85
CA GLU A 104 15.46 16.16 -2.51
C GLU A 104 15.22 17.65 -2.14
N LYS A 105 15.17 17.97 -0.85
CA LYS A 105 14.90 19.32 -0.35
C LYS A 105 15.76 20.41 -0.99
N LYS A 106 17.02 20.10 -1.34
CA LYS A 106 17.98 21.04 -1.96
C LYS A 106 18.08 20.85 -3.47
N GLN A 107 17.36 19.93 -4.05
CA GLN A 107 17.30 19.68 -5.48
C GLN A 107 16.25 20.61 -6.11
N ALA A 108 16.45 20.95 -7.37
CA ALA A 108 15.43 21.61 -8.17
C ALA A 108 14.09 20.83 -8.05
N PHE A 109 12.99 21.55 -7.92
CA PHE A 109 11.65 21.01 -7.74
C PHE A 109 11.37 20.30 -6.40
N GLY A 110 12.34 20.28 -5.47
CA GLY A 110 12.15 19.59 -4.16
C GLY A 110 11.17 20.31 -3.23
N LYS A 111 11.15 21.64 -3.28
CA LYS A 111 10.18 22.44 -2.52
C LYS A 111 8.77 22.26 -3.07
N GLU A 112 8.60 22.31 -4.36
CA GLU A 112 7.34 22.17 -5.09
C GLU A 112 6.73 20.77 -4.86
N ALA A 113 7.54 19.71 -4.89
CA ALA A 113 7.12 18.35 -4.59
C ALA A 113 6.58 18.22 -3.16
N LYS A 114 7.27 18.81 -2.16
CA LYS A 114 6.81 18.84 -0.78
C LYS A 114 5.51 19.63 -0.62
N GLU A 115 5.42 20.80 -1.23
CA GLU A 115 4.23 21.67 -1.17
C GLU A 115 3.03 20.99 -1.80
N TYR A 116 3.22 20.32 -2.93
CA TYR A 116 2.16 19.58 -3.59
C TYR A 116 1.66 18.41 -2.71
N LEU A 117 2.57 17.57 -2.19
CA LEU A 117 2.17 16.50 -1.26
C LEU A 117 1.44 17.07 -0.04
N SER A 118 1.91 18.18 0.53
CA SER A 118 1.26 18.83 1.66
C SER A 118 -0.17 19.28 1.32
N SER A 119 -0.40 19.86 0.15
CA SER A 119 -1.72 20.28 -0.31
C SER A 119 -2.71 19.13 -0.44
N LEU A 120 -2.19 17.94 -0.79
CA LEU A 120 -3.01 16.74 -0.92
C LEU A 120 -3.41 16.15 0.42
N ILE A 121 -2.49 16.03 1.41
CA ILE A 121 -2.71 15.16 2.57
C ILE A 121 -2.42 15.77 3.94
N LEU A 122 -1.81 16.95 4.06
CA LEU A 122 -1.51 17.52 5.37
C LEU A 122 -2.80 17.71 6.18
N ASP A 123 -2.77 17.34 7.47
CA ASP A 123 -3.88 17.35 8.41
C ASP A 123 -5.11 16.48 8.06
N LYS A 124 -4.98 15.64 7.02
CA LYS A 124 -6.06 14.73 6.61
C LYS A 124 -5.91 13.34 7.21
N GLU A 125 -7.05 12.68 7.43
CA GLU A 125 -7.12 11.25 7.74
C GLU A 125 -6.88 10.45 6.46
N ILE A 126 -5.96 9.49 6.53
CA ILE A 126 -5.57 8.64 5.40
C ILE A 126 -5.57 7.17 5.80
N THR A 127 -5.65 6.30 4.80
CA THR A 127 -5.34 4.88 4.95
C THR A 127 -3.95 4.63 4.40
N LEU A 128 -3.07 4.03 5.21
CA LEU A 128 -1.74 3.60 4.83
C LEU A 128 -1.75 2.09 4.59
N ILE A 129 -1.49 1.67 3.35
CA ILE A 129 -1.20 0.27 3.01
C ILE A 129 0.29 0.05 3.22
N ILE A 130 0.66 -0.78 4.21
CA ILE A 130 2.06 -1.09 4.49
C ILE A 130 2.58 -2.06 3.43
N ASN A 131 3.62 -1.66 2.70
CA ASN A 131 4.30 -2.49 1.71
C ASN A 131 5.56 -3.16 2.29
N ASP A 132 6.35 -2.43 3.12
CA ASP A 132 7.61 -2.91 3.68
C ASP A 132 8.08 -2.02 4.84
N LYS A 133 9.25 -2.36 5.40
CA LYS A 133 10.04 -1.50 6.30
C LYS A 133 11.47 -1.38 5.78
N ASP A 134 12.01 -0.17 5.79
CA ASP A 134 13.39 0.02 5.36
C ASP A 134 14.41 -0.21 6.51
N LYS A 135 15.69 -0.21 6.14
CA LYS A 135 16.80 -0.37 7.11
C LYS A 135 16.89 0.74 8.16
N TYR A 136 16.19 1.86 7.96
CA TYR A 136 16.12 2.99 8.89
C TYR A 136 14.85 2.95 9.74
N GLN A 137 14.14 1.83 9.77
CA GLN A 137 12.88 1.61 10.51
C GLN A 137 11.73 2.52 10.06
N ARG A 138 11.80 3.13 8.86
CA ARG A 138 10.64 3.81 8.28
C ARG A 138 9.68 2.77 7.72
N THR A 139 8.41 2.98 7.93
CA THR A 139 7.38 2.22 7.24
C THR A 139 7.32 2.65 5.78
N ILE A 140 7.43 1.71 4.85
CA ILE A 140 7.24 1.97 3.42
C ILE A 140 5.80 1.65 3.06
N GLY A 141 5.07 2.59 2.43
CA GLY A 141 3.67 2.34 2.15
C GLY A 141 3.04 3.18 1.05
N THR A 142 1.87 2.72 0.64
CA THR A 142 0.98 3.43 -0.28
C THR A 142 -0.08 4.17 0.52
N ILE A 143 -0.23 5.46 0.27
CA ILE A 143 -1.22 6.32 0.94
C ILE A 143 -2.49 6.37 0.09
N LEU A 144 -3.61 6.07 0.72
CA LEU A 144 -4.93 6.27 0.13
C LEU A 144 -5.66 7.40 0.87
N LEU A 145 -6.19 8.36 0.13
CA LEU A 145 -7.13 9.37 0.60
C LEU A 145 -8.42 9.24 -0.19
N ASN A 146 -9.52 8.82 0.46
CA ASN A 146 -10.80 8.52 -0.20
C ASN A 146 -10.61 7.57 -1.41
N ASP A 147 -9.91 6.46 -1.18
CA ASP A 147 -9.53 5.44 -2.18
C ASP A 147 -8.62 5.92 -3.32
N LYS A 148 -8.21 7.17 -3.31
CA LYS A 148 -7.27 7.72 -4.29
C LYS A 148 -5.83 7.46 -3.86
N ASP A 149 -5.05 6.80 -4.71
CA ASP A 149 -3.61 6.54 -4.51
C ASP A 149 -2.80 7.85 -4.65
N ILE A 150 -2.32 8.37 -3.53
CA ILE A 150 -1.57 9.63 -3.46
C ILE A 150 -0.16 9.48 -4.04
N ASN A 151 0.47 8.31 -3.88
CA ASN A 151 1.77 8.04 -4.49
C ASN A 151 1.66 8.16 -6.03
N LYS A 152 0.58 7.61 -6.60
CA LYS A 152 0.24 7.74 -8.01
C LYS A 152 0.07 9.20 -8.44
N GLU A 153 -0.65 10.00 -7.64
CA GLU A 153 -0.88 11.42 -7.94
C GLU A 153 0.42 12.22 -7.99
N MET A 154 1.39 11.90 -7.11
CA MET A 154 2.70 12.54 -7.13
C MET A 154 3.42 12.31 -8.46
N VAL A 155 3.44 11.08 -8.96
CA VAL A 155 4.10 10.74 -10.23
C VAL A 155 3.33 11.29 -11.42
N LYS A 156 2.01 11.09 -11.46
CA LYS A 156 1.12 11.50 -12.56
C LYS A 156 1.19 13.00 -12.84
N ASN A 157 1.37 13.82 -11.81
CA ASN A 157 1.46 15.28 -11.94
C ASN A 157 2.90 15.80 -12.01
N GLY A 158 3.90 14.91 -12.13
CA GLY A 158 5.30 15.26 -12.27
C GLY A 158 5.95 15.84 -11.02
N TYR A 159 5.54 15.42 -9.81
CA TYR A 159 6.15 15.83 -8.54
C TYR A 159 7.04 14.74 -7.92
N ALA A 160 7.10 13.56 -8.54
CA ALA A 160 8.01 12.49 -8.20
C ALA A 160 8.34 11.62 -9.41
N TRP A 161 9.49 10.96 -9.38
CA TRP A 161 9.86 9.88 -10.26
C TRP A 161 9.20 8.58 -9.82
N ALA A 162 8.83 7.69 -10.75
CA ALA A 162 8.62 6.29 -10.43
C ALA A 162 9.96 5.67 -10.02
N TYR A 163 10.02 4.97 -8.90
CA TYR A 163 11.26 4.39 -8.39
C TYR A 163 11.44 2.97 -8.90
N GLU A 164 11.87 2.83 -10.14
CA GLU A 164 11.99 1.58 -10.90
C GLU A 164 12.77 0.47 -10.16
N SER A 165 13.80 0.85 -9.39
CA SER A 165 14.60 -0.11 -8.61
C SER A 165 13.79 -0.86 -7.54
N TYR A 166 12.60 -0.36 -7.18
CA TYR A 166 11.73 -0.95 -6.18
C TYR A 166 10.38 -1.41 -6.72
N SER A 167 9.85 -0.74 -7.77
CA SER A 167 8.52 -1.05 -8.28
C SER A 167 8.30 -0.46 -9.66
N THR A 168 7.65 -1.20 -10.53
CA THR A 168 7.18 -0.75 -11.84
C THR A 168 5.78 -0.12 -11.80
N LYS A 169 5.16 -0.03 -10.62
CA LYS A 169 3.75 0.31 -10.43
C LYS A 169 3.33 1.63 -11.08
N TYR A 170 4.22 2.63 -11.14
CA TYR A 170 3.88 3.99 -11.58
C TYR A 170 4.61 4.42 -12.86
N LEU A 171 5.17 3.48 -13.63
CA LEU A 171 5.91 3.81 -14.86
C LEU A 171 5.02 4.42 -15.95
N THR A 172 3.78 3.98 -16.06
CA THR A 172 2.82 4.54 -17.02
C THR A 172 2.51 6.00 -16.70
N GLU A 173 2.24 6.30 -15.42
CA GLU A 173 1.97 7.65 -14.96
C GLU A 173 3.16 8.58 -15.15
N GLN A 174 4.39 8.07 -14.98
CA GLN A 174 5.60 8.83 -15.30
C GLN A 174 5.73 9.12 -16.79
N ALA A 175 5.51 8.11 -17.64
CA ALA A 175 5.56 8.30 -19.10
C ALA A 175 4.56 9.34 -19.57
N ASP A 176 3.34 9.33 -19.03
CA ASP A 176 2.33 10.35 -19.31
C ASP A 176 2.78 11.74 -18.84
N ALA A 177 3.30 11.86 -17.61
CA ALA A 177 3.78 13.12 -17.07
C ALA A 177 4.93 13.70 -17.91
N GLN A 178 5.84 12.86 -18.39
CA GLN A 178 6.93 13.23 -19.29
C GLN A 178 6.39 13.72 -20.64
N MET A 179 5.48 12.96 -21.25
CA MET A 179 4.89 13.30 -22.54
C MET A 179 4.21 14.68 -22.51
N PHE A 180 3.48 14.98 -21.41
CA PHE A 180 2.79 16.26 -21.23
C PHE A 180 3.64 17.33 -20.56
N LYS A 181 4.95 17.09 -20.32
CA LYS A 181 5.89 18.01 -19.66
C LYS A 181 5.34 18.56 -18.32
N LEU A 182 4.72 17.70 -17.50
CA LEU A 182 4.13 18.12 -16.23
C LEU A 182 5.17 18.24 -15.13
N GLY A 183 5.00 19.23 -14.26
CA GLY A 183 5.81 19.41 -13.07
C GLY A 183 7.30 19.49 -13.36
N LEU A 184 8.11 18.63 -12.74
CA LEU A 184 9.57 18.55 -12.91
C LEU A 184 10.01 18.24 -14.35
N TRP A 185 9.11 17.67 -15.18
CA TRP A 185 9.38 17.32 -16.59
C TRP A 185 9.33 18.53 -17.52
N GLN A 186 9.06 19.74 -17.03
CA GLN A 186 9.26 20.99 -17.77
C GLN A 186 10.75 21.28 -17.96
N ASP A 187 11.60 20.76 -17.06
CA ASP A 187 13.05 20.80 -17.19
C ASP A 187 13.55 19.55 -17.95
N GLU A 188 14.08 19.73 -19.15
CA GLU A 188 14.64 18.65 -19.96
C GLU A 188 15.89 18.01 -19.33
N ASN A 189 16.53 18.69 -18.36
CA ASN A 189 17.69 18.21 -17.61
C ASN A 189 17.33 17.74 -16.20
N ALA A 190 16.08 17.37 -15.95
CA ALA A 190 15.66 16.89 -14.65
C ALA A 190 16.50 15.69 -14.20
N ILE A 191 17.18 15.83 -13.04
CA ILE A 191 18.09 14.82 -12.49
C ILE A 191 17.30 13.89 -11.57
N LYS A 192 17.54 12.57 -11.65
CA LYS A 192 16.95 11.62 -10.72
C LYS A 192 17.41 11.90 -9.28
N PRO A 193 16.51 11.85 -8.28
CA PRO A 193 16.89 12.08 -6.87
C PRO A 193 18.02 11.13 -6.41
N SER A 194 17.98 9.88 -6.88
CA SER A 194 19.04 8.90 -6.60
C SER A 194 20.41 9.28 -7.17
N GLU A 195 20.48 10.03 -8.27
CA GLU A 195 21.70 10.56 -8.86
C GLU A 195 22.16 11.80 -8.10
N PHE A 196 21.23 12.70 -7.78
CA PHE A 196 21.50 13.88 -6.96
C PHE A 196 22.12 13.51 -5.61
N ARG A 197 21.61 12.47 -4.92
CA ARG A 197 22.18 11.94 -3.66
C ARG A 197 23.62 11.42 -3.82
N ARG A 198 24.01 11.00 -5.00
CA ARG A 198 25.39 10.52 -5.30
C ARG A 198 26.32 11.62 -5.77
N GLY A 199 25.85 12.86 -5.83
CA GLY A 199 26.65 14.01 -6.28
C GLY A 199 26.96 13.99 -7.79
N LYS A 200 26.07 13.42 -8.58
CA LYS A 200 26.18 13.36 -10.06
C LYS A 200 25.29 14.41 -10.69
#